data_814b9c50cd1cfd7f4143933e5d5b7213
#
_entry.id   814b9c50cd1cfd7f4143933e5d5b7213
#
_cell.length_a   1.000
_cell.length_b   1.000
_cell.length_c   1.000
_cell.angle_alpha   90.00
_cell.angle_beta   90.00
_cell.angle_gamma   90.00
#
_symmetry.space_group_name_H-M   'P 1'
#
loop_
_entity.id
_entity.type
_entity.pdbx_description
1 polymer ?
#
loop_
_entity_poly.entity_id
_entity_poly.type
_entity_poly.pdbx_seq_one_letter_code
_entity_poly.pdbx_strand_id
1 'polypeptide(L)'
;MNKRSSGHGQEKSGREGIMRCRGVPLFMEGASVLIVGSGGREHALCLALNESPRVDSLHCVPGNAGTALVATNHDAPTTSEALLPLIASLGVDLVVVGPEAPLCAGLADACAQQGVPCFGPVAALAHLEGSKLHAKETMQAAGVPTAAFVRLDASSDVNAALDAYAGQPWVVKRDVLAGGKGVVVTTDRGEAESFIQSSIASDGFVLLEAFLPGEEASMLVVMDGTAYRTLPPSQDHKRAYDGDEGPNTGGMGAYCPAPVVSAEVHARIVSRIVEPMHRHLAAQPVPYRGVLFIGLMIDETGDPYVVEFNVRFGDPECQVTLPLLQTDVFSLLHGAATDGLHAVELDVLDRTAVTVVLASEGYPASPVKGRPLGGLDACLQRNEYGHAWVNFAGVGVDEGGTFIATGGRVLSTTAMGADFASTRAKAYEMMHGLDLQGGHFRTDIGRRGLP
;
A
#
# COMPACT_ATOMS: atom_id res chain seq x y z
N MET A 1 25.39 70.98 31.42
CA MET A 1 25.75 70.85 32.84
C MET A 1 24.91 69.73 33.46
N ASN A 2 25.59 68.67 33.86
CA ASN A 2 25.33 67.86 35.09
C ASN A 2 23.91 67.38 35.39
N LYS A 3 23.65 66.16 35.72
CA LYS A 3 24.25 64.94 36.26
C LYS A 3 23.14 64.00 36.70
N ARG A 4 23.25 62.73 36.43
CA ARG A 4 23.01 61.55 37.31
C ARG A 4 21.80 61.57 38.26
N SER A 5 21.02 60.48 38.45
CA SER A 5 21.43 59.11 38.88
C SER A 5 20.19 58.22 39.04
N SER A 6 20.30 57.01 38.62
CA SER A 6 20.07 55.72 39.31
C SER A 6 18.91 55.53 40.28
N GLY A 7 18.10 54.48 40.06
CA GLY A 7 17.22 53.83 41.05
C GLY A 7 16.76 52.48 40.59
N HIS A 8 17.33 51.41 41.20
CA HIS A 8 16.91 50.01 41.05
C HIS A 8 15.56 49.77 41.73
N GLY A 9 14.70 49.03 41.06
CA GLY A 9 13.51 48.44 41.68
C GLY A 9 13.30 47.05 41.07
N GLN A 10 13.67 46.02 41.83
CA GLN A 10 13.33 44.61 41.49
C GLN A 10 11.88 44.38 41.86
N GLU A 11 11.07 43.93 40.90
CA GLU A 11 9.83 43.22 41.19
C GLU A 11 9.91 41.79 40.64
N LYS A 12 9.74 40.84 41.58
CA LYS A 12 9.56 39.43 41.33
C LYS A 12 8.10 39.23 40.90
N SER A 13 7.85 38.76 39.72
CA SER A 13 6.53 38.20 39.37
C SER A 13 6.64 36.71 39.12
N GLY A 14 5.78 35.97 39.78
CA GLY A 14 5.73 34.53 39.80
C GLY A 14 5.42 33.97 38.42
N ARG A 15 6.16 32.93 38.06
CA ARG A 15 5.84 32.08 36.92
C ARG A 15 4.80 31.07 37.38
N GLU A 16 3.55 31.32 37.05
CA GLU A 16 2.53 30.27 37.00
C GLU A 16 2.84 29.40 35.79
N GLY A 17 3.11 28.14 36.06
CA GLY A 17 3.38 27.12 35.03
C GLY A 17 2.10 26.77 34.28
N ILE A 18 1.87 27.41 33.15
CA ILE A 18 0.91 26.92 32.16
C ILE A 18 1.59 25.75 31.43
N MET A 19 1.09 24.55 31.75
CA MET A 19 1.39 23.33 31.02
C MET A 19 0.86 23.49 29.58
N ARG A 20 1.71 23.98 28.67
CA ARG A 20 1.41 24.01 27.23
C ARG A 20 1.40 22.55 26.76
N CYS A 21 0.22 22.01 26.50
CA CYS A 21 0.12 20.92 25.55
C CYS A 21 0.82 21.37 24.27
N ARG A 22 1.91 20.70 23.93
CA ARG A 22 2.59 20.91 22.65
C ARG A 22 1.63 20.43 21.56
N GLY A 23 0.83 21.35 21.00
CA GLY A 23 0.23 21.13 19.69
C GLY A 23 1.38 20.94 18.71
N VAL A 24 1.43 19.77 18.09
CA VAL A 24 2.38 19.49 16.99
C VAL A 24 2.12 20.55 15.92
N PRO A 25 3.10 21.32 15.48
CA PRO A 25 2.88 22.30 14.42
C PRO A 25 2.40 21.56 13.18
N LEU A 26 1.29 21.99 12.58
CA LEU A 26 0.78 21.45 11.32
C LEU A 26 1.80 21.59 10.15
N PHE A 27 2.89 22.31 10.38
CA PHE A 27 3.91 22.69 9.42
C PHE A 27 5.29 22.39 10.02
N MET A 28 5.73 21.15 9.90
CA MET A 28 7.09 20.73 10.17
C MET A 28 7.94 21.00 8.93
N GLU A 29 9.06 21.70 9.05
CA GLU A 29 10.07 21.85 8.00
C GLU A 29 11.32 21.10 8.46
N GLY A 30 12.07 20.52 7.55
CA GLY A 30 13.30 19.81 7.87
C GLY A 30 13.09 18.42 8.46
N ALA A 31 12.02 17.72 8.07
CA ALA A 31 11.68 16.43 8.64
C ALA A 31 12.64 15.31 8.19
N SER A 32 12.93 14.41 9.13
CA SER A 32 13.60 13.13 8.88
C SER A 32 12.55 12.01 8.77
N VAL A 33 12.50 11.31 7.64
CA VAL A 33 11.50 10.26 7.38
C VAL A 33 12.19 8.92 7.19
N LEU A 34 11.70 7.87 7.87
CA LEU A 34 12.13 6.50 7.68
C LEU A 34 11.04 5.66 7.01
N ILE A 35 11.36 5.10 5.84
CA ILE A 35 10.48 4.15 5.14
C ILE A 35 10.95 2.73 5.44
N VAL A 36 10.03 1.87 5.89
CA VAL A 36 10.30 0.46 6.19
C VAL A 36 9.84 -0.40 5.02
N GLY A 37 10.76 -1.19 4.45
CA GLY A 37 10.53 -2.11 3.34
C GLY A 37 11.54 -1.94 2.21
N SER A 38 11.35 -2.68 1.10
CA SER A 38 12.31 -2.75 -0.01
C SER A 38 11.68 -2.98 -1.39
N GLY A 39 10.36 -2.91 -1.50
CA GLY A 39 9.62 -3.18 -2.73
C GLY A 39 9.44 -1.96 -3.64
N GLY A 40 8.65 -2.14 -4.70
CA GLY A 40 8.30 -1.06 -5.64
C GLY A 40 7.49 0.04 -4.97
N ARG A 41 6.62 -0.33 -4.04
CA ARG A 41 5.84 0.59 -3.20
C ARG A 41 6.75 1.49 -2.36
N GLU A 42 7.76 0.94 -1.70
CA GLU A 42 8.68 1.71 -0.88
C GLU A 42 9.50 2.68 -1.73
N HIS A 43 9.94 2.26 -2.92
CA HIS A 43 10.60 3.18 -3.83
C HIS A 43 9.67 4.29 -4.33
N ALA A 44 8.39 3.98 -4.63
CA ALA A 44 7.40 4.99 -5.01
C ALA A 44 7.14 5.99 -3.87
N LEU A 45 7.08 5.52 -2.61
CA LEU A 45 7.00 6.38 -1.42
C LEU A 45 8.24 7.26 -1.28
N CYS A 46 9.45 6.70 -1.49
CA CYS A 46 10.70 7.49 -1.47
C CYS A 46 10.67 8.60 -2.53
N LEU A 47 10.26 8.29 -3.77
CA LEU A 47 10.16 9.29 -4.84
C LEU A 47 9.18 10.40 -4.48
N ALA A 48 7.98 10.05 -4.02
CA ALA A 48 6.95 11.03 -3.67
C ALA A 48 7.33 11.90 -2.47
N LEU A 49 8.00 11.34 -1.46
CA LEU A 49 8.47 12.07 -0.29
C LEU A 49 9.70 12.95 -0.60
N ASN A 50 10.53 12.55 -1.55
CA ASN A 50 11.67 13.35 -2.02
C ASN A 50 11.23 14.65 -2.71
N GLU A 51 10.02 14.69 -3.28
CA GLU A 51 9.43 15.92 -3.86
C GLU A 51 8.90 16.88 -2.77
N SER A 52 8.78 16.45 -1.53
CA SER A 52 8.25 17.28 -0.45
C SER A 52 9.28 18.32 0.01
N PRO A 53 8.95 19.61 -0.01
CA PRO A 53 9.84 20.66 0.50
C PRO A 53 10.00 20.62 2.03
N ARG A 54 9.29 19.71 2.72
CA ARG A 54 9.30 19.54 4.17
C ARG A 54 10.23 18.45 4.64
N VAL A 55 10.72 17.60 3.73
CA VAL A 55 11.60 16.46 4.02
C VAL A 55 13.04 16.84 3.73
N ASP A 56 13.88 16.89 4.75
CA ASP A 56 15.32 17.17 4.64
C ASP A 56 16.15 15.89 4.54
N SER A 57 15.71 14.83 5.21
CA SER A 57 16.40 13.54 5.17
C SER A 57 15.45 12.39 5.00
N LEU A 58 15.77 11.52 4.05
CA LEU A 58 14.98 10.35 3.70
C LEU A 58 15.83 9.10 3.90
N HIS A 59 15.29 8.17 4.68
CA HIS A 59 15.92 6.91 5.02
C HIS A 59 15.03 5.74 4.60
N CYS A 60 15.62 4.61 4.23
CA CYS A 60 14.89 3.39 3.91
C CYS A 60 15.55 2.18 4.55
N VAL A 61 14.75 1.21 5.03
CA VAL A 61 15.26 0.00 5.69
C VAL A 61 14.46 -1.24 5.27
N PRO A 62 15.07 -2.27 4.68
CA PRO A 62 16.46 -2.27 4.20
C PRO A 62 16.66 -1.47 2.92
N GLY A 63 15.57 -1.09 2.20
CA GLY A 63 15.63 -0.44 0.90
C GLY A 63 16.05 -1.37 -0.25
N ASN A 64 16.24 -0.80 -1.43
CA ASN A 64 16.71 -1.47 -2.63
C ASN A 64 17.66 -0.56 -3.43
N ALA A 65 18.10 -0.99 -4.62
CA ALA A 65 19.00 -0.19 -5.45
C ALA A 65 18.38 1.14 -5.92
N GLY A 66 17.05 1.21 -6.08
CA GLY A 66 16.34 2.44 -6.45
C GLY A 66 16.18 3.41 -5.28
N THR A 67 15.83 2.91 -4.10
CA THR A 67 15.72 3.77 -2.91
C THR A 67 17.07 4.42 -2.56
N ALA A 68 18.19 3.73 -2.84
CA ALA A 68 19.53 4.28 -2.67
C ALA A 68 19.85 5.49 -3.58
N LEU A 69 19.05 5.75 -4.62
CA LEU A 69 19.22 6.91 -5.50
C LEU A 69 18.65 8.20 -4.90
N VAL A 70 17.70 8.10 -3.97
CA VAL A 70 16.93 9.23 -3.41
C VAL A 70 16.86 9.23 -1.89
N ALA A 71 17.33 8.18 -1.23
CA ALA A 71 17.30 7.99 0.21
C ALA A 71 18.60 7.33 0.70
N THR A 72 18.85 7.38 2.01
CA THR A 72 19.93 6.58 2.63
C THR A 72 19.36 5.23 3.06
N ASN A 73 19.84 4.15 2.46
CA ASN A 73 19.45 2.80 2.87
C ASN A 73 20.22 2.36 4.12
N HIS A 74 19.54 1.62 5.00
CA HIS A 74 20.12 1.04 6.21
C HIS A 74 19.94 -0.47 6.20
N ASP A 75 21.03 -1.21 6.27
CA ASP A 75 20.99 -2.68 6.32
C ASP A 75 20.67 -3.14 7.75
N ALA A 76 19.38 -3.26 8.03
CA ALA A 76 18.87 -3.73 9.32
C ALA A 76 17.60 -4.58 9.13
N PRO A 77 17.32 -5.52 10.05
CA PRO A 77 16.03 -6.22 10.08
C PRO A 77 14.87 -5.24 10.32
N THR A 78 13.69 -5.58 9.78
CA THR A 78 12.47 -4.76 9.95
C THR A 78 11.70 -5.09 11.23
N THR A 79 12.40 -5.58 12.27
CA THR A 79 11.82 -5.84 13.59
C THR A 79 11.88 -4.61 14.48
N SER A 80 10.97 -4.48 15.43
CA SER A 80 10.93 -3.33 16.34
C SER A 80 12.24 -3.17 17.12
N GLU A 81 12.86 -4.29 17.56
CA GLU A 81 14.12 -4.29 18.32
C GLU A 81 15.28 -3.68 17.53
N ALA A 82 15.33 -3.93 16.21
CA ALA A 82 16.37 -3.37 15.33
C ALA A 82 16.07 -1.93 14.92
N LEU A 83 14.80 -1.61 14.70
CA LEU A 83 14.38 -0.30 14.15
C LEU A 83 14.35 0.81 15.20
N LEU A 84 13.92 0.56 16.45
CA LEU A 84 13.82 1.61 17.47
C LEU A 84 15.15 2.33 17.76
N PRO A 85 16.29 1.63 17.94
CA PRO A 85 17.58 2.30 18.07
C PRO A 85 17.97 3.12 16.84
N LEU A 86 17.68 2.62 15.63
CA LEU A 86 17.95 3.33 14.39
C LEU A 86 17.11 4.61 14.30
N ILE A 87 15.79 4.52 14.55
CA ILE A 87 14.85 5.63 14.59
C ILE A 87 15.36 6.73 15.54
N ALA A 88 15.76 6.35 16.75
CA ALA A 88 16.30 7.29 17.74
C ALA A 88 17.61 7.94 17.29
N SER A 89 18.53 7.18 16.69
CA SER A 89 19.84 7.68 16.24
C SER A 89 19.75 8.66 15.06
N LEU A 90 18.72 8.46 14.20
CA LEU A 90 18.47 9.31 13.03
C LEU A 90 17.56 10.51 13.34
N GLY A 91 16.99 10.57 14.56
CA GLY A 91 16.04 11.62 14.92
C GLY A 91 14.81 11.64 14.03
N VAL A 92 14.25 10.44 13.73
CA VAL A 92 13.13 10.28 12.79
C VAL A 92 11.87 10.96 13.31
N ASP A 93 11.26 11.80 12.47
CA ASP A 93 10.01 12.52 12.75
C ASP A 93 8.78 11.75 12.27
N LEU A 94 8.95 10.88 11.27
CA LEU A 94 7.87 10.05 10.74
C LEU A 94 8.42 8.69 10.28
N VAL A 95 7.81 7.62 10.76
CA VAL A 95 8.02 6.26 10.23
C VAL A 95 6.87 5.93 9.28
N VAL A 96 7.18 5.49 8.06
CA VAL A 96 6.22 5.02 7.05
C VAL A 96 6.44 3.53 6.82
N VAL A 97 5.45 2.71 7.15
CA VAL A 97 5.59 1.26 7.04
C VAL A 97 5.00 0.77 5.72
N GLY A 98 5.87 0.22 4.87
CA GLY A 98 5.46 -0.31 3.57
C GLY A 98 4.76 -1.66 3.66
N PRO A 99 5.39 -2.74 4.17
CA PRO A 99 4.79 -4.08 4.26
C PRO A 99 3.95 -4.26 5.52
N GLU A 100 3.03 -5.24 5.48
CA GLU A 100 2.11 -5.56 6.58
C GLU A 100 2.80 -6.26 7.76
N ALA A 101 3.84 -7.05 7.51
CA ALA A 101 4.43 -7.90 8.54
C ALA A 101 4.97 -7.12 9.76
N PRO A 102 5.71 -6.00 9.61
CA PRO A 102 6.13 -5.19 10.75
C PRO A 102 4.94 -4.58 11.52
N LEU A 103 3.83 -4.24 10.85
CA LEU A 103 2.62 -3.71 11.49
C LEU A 103 1.94 -4.79 12.33
N CYS A 104 1.76 -5.98 11.76
CA CYS A 104 1.22 -7.13 12.48
C CYS A 104 2.11 -7.53 13.68
N ALA A 105 3.42 -7.29 13.58
CA ALA A 105 4.38 -7.52 14.67
C ALA A 105 4.45 -6.38 15.70
N GLY A 106 3.66 -5.29 15.55
CA GLY A 106 3.54 -4.22 16.55
C GLY A 106 4.56 -3.08 16.41
N LEU A 107 5.12 -2.84 15.24
CA LEU A 107 6.06 -1.73 15.04
C LEU A 107 5.40 -0.37 15.35
N ALA A 108 4.14 -0.16 14.95
CA ALA A 108 3.43 1.09 15.24
C ALA A 108 3.19 1.28 16.75
N ASP A 109 2.91 0.19 17.47
CA ASP A 109 2.78 0.20 18.93
C ASP A 109 4.11 0.60 19.59
N ALA A 110 5.21 0.05 19.10
CA ALA A 110 6.54 0.33 19.61
C ALA A 110 6.99 1.78 19.34
N CYS A 111 6.70 2.33 18.15
CA CYS A 111 6.91 3.73 17.80
C CYS A 111 6.09 4.67 18.71
N ALA A 112 4.82 4.34 18.96
CA ALA A 112 3.95 5.13 19.82
C ALA A 112 4.48 5.19 21.27
N GLN A 113 5.04 4.10 21.81
CA GLN A 113 5.69 4.07 23.13
C GLN A 113 6.91 4.98 23.21
N GLN A 114 7.59 5.23 22.10
CA GLN A 114 8.74 6.15 22.00
C GLN A 114 8.30 7.58 21.62
N GLY A 115 7.01 7.82 21.40
CA GLY A 115 6.48 9.12 20.99
C GLY A 115 6.83 9.50 19.54
N VAL A 116 7.15 8.53 18.69
CA VAL A 116 7.46 8.72 17.27
C VAL A 116 6.21 8.48 16.43
N PRO A 117 5.79 9.45 15.60
CA PRO A 117 4.69 9.26 14.65
C PRO A 117 4.96 8.10 13.70
N CYS A 118 3.98 7.20 13.54
CA CYS A 118 4.06 6.08 12.62
C CYS A 118 2.83 6.06 11.69
N PHE A 119 3.08 6.10 10.40
CA PHE A 119 2.05 5.91 9.39
C PHE A 119 1.89 4.40 9.14
N GLY A 120 0.92 3.85 9.83
CA GLY A 120 0.53 2.45 9.87
C GLY A 120 -0.23 2.15 11.17
N PRO A 121 -1.23 1.24 11.15
CA PRO A 121 -2.04 0.93 12.32
C PRO A 121 -1.26 0.11 13.35
N VAL A 122 -1.73 0.16 14.60
CA VAL A 122 -1.28 -0.74 15.68
C VAL A 122 -1.60 -2.19 15.35
N ALA A 123 -0.89 -3.15 15.96
CA ALA A 123 -1.01 -4.58 15.67
C ALA A 123 -2.46 -5.10 15.74
N ALA A 124 -3.24 -4.65 16.73
CA ALA A 124 -4.64 -5.03 16.87
C ALA A 124 -5.49 -4.68 15.62
N LEU A 125 -5.20 -3.56 14.95
CA LEU A 125 -5.89 -3.13 13.73
C LEU A 125 -5.22 -3.63 12.45
N ALA A 126 -3.92 -3.96 12.50
CA ALA A 126 -3.22 -4.63 11.40
C ALA A 126 -3.78 -6.03 11.13
N HIS A 127 -4.46 -6.63 12.08
CA HIS A 127 -5.22 -7.89 11.91
C HIS A 127 -6.30 -7.81 10.83
N LEU A 128 -6.75 -6.64 10.38
CA LEU A 128 -7.61 -6.51 9.20
C LEU A 128 -6.99 -7.09 7.91
N GLU A 129 -5.67 -7.10 7.79
CA GLU A 129 -4.95 -7.81 6.72
C GLU A 129 -4.45 -9.17 7.19
N GLY A 130 -4.04 -9.27 8.46
CA GLY A 130 -3.47 -10.48 9.06
C GLY A 130 -4.44 -11.66 9.16
N SER A 131 -5.75 -11.40 9.26
CA SER A 131 -6.79 -12.43 9.34
C SER A 131 -8.00 -12.03 8.49
N LYS A 132 -8.30 -12.87 7.50
CA LYS A 132 -9.48 -12.68 6.63
C LYS A 132 -10.78 -12.87 7.40
N LEU A 133 -10.79 -13.78 8.36
CA LEU A 133 -11.95 -13.98 9.25
C LEU A 133 -12.21 -12.71 10.07
N HIS A 134 -11.18 -12.16 10.70
CA HIS A 134 -11.30 -10.91 11.46
C HIS A 134 -11.79 -9.75 10.58
N ALA A 135 -11.28 -9.63 9.35
CA ALA A 135 -11.76 -8.64 8.39
C ALA A 135 -13.26 -8.81 8.08
N LYS A 136 -13.70 -10.06 7.85
CA LYS A 136 -15.11 -10.38 7.58
C LYS A 136 -16.02 -10.02 8.77
N GLU A 137 -15.62 -10.41 9.97
CA GLU A 137 -16.34 -10.09 11.21
C GLU A 137 -16.41 -8.57 11.44
N THR A 138 -15.33 -7.86 11.19
CA THR A 138 -15.27 -6.39 11.26
C THR A 138 -16.21 -5.74 10.23
N MET A 139 -16.21 -6.22 8.98
CA MET A 139 -17.14 -5.74 7.96
C MET A 139 -18.59 -5.97 8.34
N GLN A 140 -18.93 -7.14 8.88
CA GLN A 140 -20.28 -7.42 9.38
C GLN A 140 -20.68 -6.48 10.53
N ALA A 141 -19.78 -6.26 11.50
CA ALA A 141 -20.01 -5.35 12.62
C ALA A 141 -20.19 -3.88 12.18
N ALA A 142 -19.47 -3.47 11.12
CA ALA A 142 -19.57 -2.12 10.55
C ALA A 142 -20.71 -1.98 9.53
N GLY A 143 -21.40 -3.06 9.13
CA GLY A 143 -22.44 -3.04 8.11
C GLY A 143 -21.91 -2.83 6.69
N VAL A 144 -20.67 -3.23 6.42
CA VAL A 144 -20.00 -3.07 5.13
C VAL A 144 -20.29 -4.25 4.20
N PRO A 145 -20.68 -4.02 2.92
CA PRO A 145 -20.99 -5.08 1.98
C PRO A 145 -19.74 -5.87 1.59
N THR A 146 -19.84 -7.19 1.70
CA THR A 146 -18.81 -8.16 1.29
C THR A 146 -19.46 -9.48 0.90
N ALA A 147 -18.73 -10.40 0.28
CA ALA A 147 -19.22 -11.74 -0.04
C ALA A 147 -19.71 -12.46 1.22
N ALA A 148 -20.86 -13.14 1.10
CA ALA A 148 -21.29 -14.10 2.12
C ALA A 148 -20.19 -15.17 2.29
N PHE A 149 -19.99 -15.63 3.51
CA PHE A 149 -18.93 -16.59 3.81
C PHE A 149 -19.34 -17.57 4.91
N VAL A 150 -18.66 -18.70 4.94
CA VAL A 150 -18.69 -19.67 6.03
C VAL A 150 -17.28 -20.07 6.40
N ARG A 151 -17.04 -20.20 7.71
CA ARG A 151 -15.81 -20.77 8.27
C ARG A 151 -15.96 -22.29 8.34
N LEU A 152 -15.02 -23.02 7.75
CA LEU A 152 -14.96 -24.47 7.74
C LEU A 152 -13.75 -24.97 8.52
N ASP A 153 -13.98 -25.91 9.43
CA ASP A 153 -12.95 -26.58 10.22
C ASP A 153 -13.16 -28.12 10.21
N ALA A 154 -12.36 -28.85 11.00
CA ALA A 154 -12.39 -30.30 11.00
C ALA A 154 -13.76 -30.91 11.39
N SER A 155 -14.65 -30.15 12.02
CA SER A 155 -16.01 -30.59 12.39
C SER A 155 -17.07 -30.25 11.34
N SER A 156 -16.72 -29.49 10.30
CA SER A 156 -17.67 -28.98 9.30
C SER A 156 -18.02 -30.01 8.24
N ASP A 157 -19.27 -30.03 7.80
CA ASP A 157 -19.69 -30.77 6.60
C ASP A 157 -19.31 -29.98 5.35
N VAL A 158 -18.13 -30.31 4.80
CA VAL A 158 -17.57 -29.64 3.61
C VAL A 158 -18.48 -29.84 2.39
N ASN A 159 -19.10 -31.02 2.25
CA ASN A 159 -19.97 -31.29 1.11
C ASN A 159 -21.24 -30.42 1.15
N ALA A 160 -21.89 -30.34 2.30
CA ALA A 160 -23.05 -29.45 2.47
C ALA A 160 -22.69 -27.97 2.23
N ALA A 161 -21.51 -27.54 2.66
CA ALA A 161 -21.03 -26.18 2.41
C ALA A 161 -20.79 -25.92 0.93
N LEU A 162 -20.13 -26.82 0.21
CA LEU A 162 -19.92 -26.70 -1.24
C LEU A 162 -21.26 -26.71 -2.02
N ASP A 163 -22.24 -27.52 -1.59
CA ASP A 163 -23.56 -27.55 -2.21
C ASP A 163 -24.32 -26.22 -2.04
N ALA A 164 -24.17 -25.55 -0.89
CA ALA A 164 -24.77 -24.25 -0.63
C ALA A 164 -24.25 -23.12 -1.53
N TYR A 165 -23.06 -23.26 -2.08
CA TYR A 165 -22.42 -22.32 -3.01
C TYR A 165 -22.35 -22.87 -4.46
N ALA A 166 -23.09 -23.93 -4.78
CA ALA A 166 -23.09 -24.51 -6.12
C ALA A 166 -23.72 -23.57 -7.16
N GLY A 167 -23.30 -23.72 -8.43
CA GLY A 167 -23.78 -22.90 -9.55
C GLY A 167 -22.96 -21.65 -9.86
N GLN A 168 -21.99 -21.34 -9.02
CA GLN A 168 -20.98 -20.30 -9.22
C GLN A 168 -19.59 -20.88 -8.88
N PRO A 169 -18.49 -20.26 -9.30
CA PRO A 169 -17.16 -20.67 -8.82
C PRO A 169 -17.07 -20.64 -7.29
N TRP A 170 -16.43 -21.63 -6.70
CA TRP A 170 -16.11 -21.63 -5.28
C TRP A 170 -14.89 -20.74 -5.03
N VAL A 171 -15.00 -19.87 -4.01
CA VAL A 171 -13.89 -19.02 -3.56
C VAL A 171 -13.44 -19.50 -2.19
N VAL A 172 -12.27 -20.11 -2.14
CA VAL A 172 -11.71 -20.68 -0.89
C VAL A 172 -10.49 -19.87 -0.49
N LYS A 173 -10.50 -19.33 0.74
CA LYS A 173 -9.45 -18.45 1.24
C LYS A 173 -8.86 -18.96 2.56
N ARG A 174 -7.55 -19.21 2.59
CA ARG A 174 -6.80 -19.51 3.81
C ARG A 174 -6.71 -18.23 4.67
N ASP A 175 -6.77 -18.38 5.99
CA ASP A 175 -6.68 -17.29 6.95
C ASP A 175 -5.22 -17.04 7.39
N VAL A 176 -4.35 -16.82 6.40
CA VAL A 176 -2.91 -16.59 6.60
C VAL A 176 -2.41 -15.48 5.67
N LEU A 177 -1.32 -14.80 6.05
CA LEU A 177 -0.57 -13.91 5.18
C LEU A 177 0.15 -14.75 4.12
N ALA A 178 -0.39 -14.85 2.91
CA ALA A 178 0.09 -15.76 1.88
C ALA A 178 0.55 -15.07 0.58
N GLY A 179 0.59 -13.73 0.54
CA GLY A 179 1.03 -13.00 -0.64
C GLY A 179 0.28 -13.38 -1.94
N GLY A 180 -1.05 -13.52 -1.84
CA GLY A 180 -1.91 -13.93 -2.97
C GLY A 180 -1.99 -15.45 -3.21
N LYS A 181 -1.18 -16.27 -2.55
CA LYS A 181 -1.15 -17.74 -2.76
C LYS A 181 -2.15 -18.52 -1.88
N GLY A 182 -2.86 -17.85 -1.00
CA GLY A 182 -3.83 -18.46 -0.09
C GLY A 182 -5.27 -18.46 -0.59
N VAL A 183 -5.51 -18.24 -1.88
CA VAL A 183 -6.84 -18.13 -2.46
C VAL A 183 -6.96 -19.03 -3.70
N VAL A 184 -8.03 -19.81 -3.75
CA VAL A 184 -8.43 -20.59 -4.94
C VAL A 184 -9.82 -20.15 -5.37
N VAL A 185 -9.97 -19.87 -6.66
CA VAL A 185 -11.24 -19.62 -7.31
C VAL A 185 -11.39 -20.67 -8.42
N THR A 186 -12.33 -21.58 -8.27
CA THR A 186 -12.47 -22.73 -9.19
C THR A 186 -13.91 -23.15 -9.39
N THR A 187 -14.20 -23.71 -10.57
CA THR A 187 -15.46 -24.41 -10.86
C THR A 187 -15.33 -25.93 -10.70
N ASP A 188 -14.13 -26.43 -10.41
CA ASP A 188 -13.88 -27.84 -10.14
C ASP A 188 -14.10 -28.13 -8.64
N ARG A 189 -15.15 -28.91 -8.34
CA ARG A 189 -15.50 -29.29 -6.98
C ARG A 189 -14.38 -30.06 -6.28
N GLY A 190 -13.68 -30.95 -7.01
CA GLY A 190 -12.61 -31.76 -6.43
C GLY A 190 -11.40 -30.92 -6.04
N GLU A 191 -11.08 -29.89 -6.85
CA GLU A 191 -10.05 -28.91 -6.52
C GLU A 191 -10.45 -28.09 -5.28
N ALA A 192 -11.69 -27.59 -5.22
CA ALA A 192 -12.19 -26.84 -4.07
C ALA A 192 -12.14 -27.70 -2.79
N GLU A 193 -12.64 -28.93 -2.83
CA GLU A 193 -12.63 -29.84 -1.70
C GLU A 193 -11.21 -30.17 -1.22
N SER A 194 -10.32 -30.50 -2.15
CA SER A 194 -8.91 -30.80 -1.85
C SER A 194 -8.19 -29.60 -1.21
N PHE A 195 -8.43 -28.38 -1.70
CA PHE A 195 -7.86 -27.17 -1.13
C PHE A 195 -8.44 -26.86 0.27
N ILE A 196 -9.75 -27.05 0.49
CA ILE A 196 -10.39 -26.92 1.81
C ILE A 196 -9.75 -27.90 2.81
N GLN A 197 -9.69 -29.18 2.44
CA GLN A 197 -9.17 -30.24 3.34
C GLN A 197 -7.69 -30.00 3.69
N SER A 198 -6.86 -29.66 2.70
CA SER A 198 -5.45 -29.35 2.94
C SER A 198 -5.27 -28.10 3.81
N SER A 199 -6.09 -27.08 3.60
CA SER A 199 -6.06 -25.85 4.41
C SER A 199 -6.50 -26.08 5.84
N ILE A 200 -7.55 -26.87 6.08
CA ILE A 200 -7.99 -27.25 7.44
C ILE A 200 -6.88 -28.04 8.15
N ALA A 201 -6.23 -28.96 7.44
CA ALA A 201 -5.14 -29.76 8.03
C ALA A 201 -3.92 -28.92 8.41
N SER A 202 -3.60 -27.87 7.65
CA SER A 202 -2.43 -27.00 7.91
C SER A 202 -2.72 -25.86 8.88
N ASP A 203 -3.90 -25.22 8.76
CA ASP A 203 -4.21 -23.94 9.40
C ASP A 203 -5.34 -24.05 10.43
N GLY A 204 -5.98 -25.23 10.54
CA GLY A 204 -7.09 -25.49 11.44
C GLY A 204 -8.46 -25.11 10.91
N PHE A 205 -8.55 -24.13 10.01
CA PHE A 205 -9.79 -23.73 9.34
C PHE A 205 -9.52 -22.99 8.02
N VAL A 206 -10.58 -22.76 7.26
CA VAL A 206 -10.56 -22.04 5.98
C VAL A 206 -11.89 -21.29 5.80
N LEU A 207 -11.91 -20.26 4.99
CA LEU A 207 -13.13 -19.55 4.59
C LEU A 207 -13.58 -20.01 3.20
N LEU A 208 -14.85 -20.38 3.07
CA LEU A 208 -15.54 -20.53 1.80
C LEU A 208 -16.45 -19.31 1.59
N GLU A 209 -16.26 -18.58 0.50
CA GLU A 209 -16.99 -17.35 0.18
C GLU A 209 -17.83 -17.50 -1.08
N ALA A 210 -18.91 -16.74 -1.16
CA ALA A 210 -19.67 -16.58 -2.39
C ALA A 210 -18.79 -15.87 -3.45
N PHE A 211 -18.90 -16.32 -4.68
CA PHE A 211 -18.29 -15.62 -5.81
C PHE A 211 -18.96 -14.26 -6.02
N LEU A 212 -18.17 -13.21 -6.19
CA LEU A 212 -18.64 -11.88 -6.54
C LEU A 212 -18.37 -11.64 -8.04
N PRO A 213 -19.40 -11.58 -8.88
CA PRO A 213 -19.23 -11.19 -10.27
C PRO A 213 -19.02 -9.68 -10.38
N GLY A 214 -18.27 -9.23 -11.38
CA GLY A 214 -18.04 -7.81 -11.62
C GLY A 214 -16.62 -7.49 -12.09
N GLU A 215 -16.24 -6.22 -11.94
CA GLU A 215 -14.89 -5.75 -12.22
C GLU A 215 -14.17 -5.37 -10.91
N GLU A 216 -12.93 -5.80 -10.80
CA GLU A 216 -12.08 -5.42 -9.65
C GLU A 216 -11.64 -3.96 -9.76
N ALA A 217 -11.57 -3.28 -8.62
CA ALA A 217 -10.96 -1.97 -8.46
C ALA A 217 -10.29 -1.90 -7.08
N SER A 218 -9.38 -0.94 -6.94
CA SER A 218 -8.70 -0.68 -5.68
C SER A 218 -8.94 0.76 -5.26
N MET A 219 -9.27 0.98 -3.99
CA MET A 219 -9.34 2.31 -3.39
C MET A 219 -8.43 2.38 -2.16
N LEU A 220 -7.54 3.35 -2.18
CA LEU A 220 -6.67 3.68 -1.05
C LEU A 220 -7.35 4.78 -0.24
N VAL A 221 -7.52 4.57 1.05
CA VAL A 221 -8.12 5.55 1.96
C VAL A 221 -7.13 5.86 3.07
N VAL A 222 -6.55 7.05 3.04
CA VAL A 222 -5.75 7.56 4.16
C VAL A 222 -6.69 8.03 5.26
N MET A 223 -6.47 7.57 6.49
CA MET A 223 -7.36 7.91 7.60
C MET A 223 -6.64 8.00 8.95
N ASP A 224 -7.25 8.76 9.85
CA ASP A 224 -6.92 8.82 11.28
C ASP A 224 -8.21 8.75 12.13
N GLY A 225 -8.11 8.97 13.41
CA GLY A 225 -9.26 8.99 14.30
C GLY A 225 -10.27 10.14 14.07
N THR A 226 -9.94 11.11 13.23
CA THR A 226 -10.72 12.35 13.02
C THR A 226 -11.27 12.50 11.61
N ALA A 227 -10.57 12.01 10.61
CA ALA A 227 -10.89 12.23 9.21
C ALA A 227 -10.39 11.07 8.30
N TYR A 228 -10.85 11.09 7.06
CA TYR A 228 -10.33 10.24 5.99
C TYR A 228 -10.16 11.04 4.68
N ARG A 229 -9.30 10.54 3.79
CA ARG A 229 -9.12 11.04 2.41
C ARG A 229 -9.08 9.86 1.47
N THR A 230 -9.99 9.80 0.49
CA THR A 230 -10.01 8.79 -0.57
C THR A 230 -9.05 9.21 -1.66
N LEU A 231 -8.03 8.41 -1.93
CA LEU A 231 -7.14 8.63 -3.06
C LEU A 231 -7.81 8.20 -4.37
N PRO A 232 -7.33 8.65 -5.54
CA PRO A 232 -7.89 8.24 -6.81
C PRO A 232 -7.97 6.72 -6.95
N PRO A 233 -9.11 6.16 -7.39
CA PRO A 233 -9.27 4.72 -7.54
C PRO A 233 -8.36 4.19 -8.65
N SER A 234 -7.77 3.04 -8.44
CA SER A 234 -6.89 2.36 -9.39
C SER A 234 -7.42 0.97 -9.75
N GLN A 235 -6.87 0.41 -10.81
CA GLN A 235 -7.16 -0.99 -11.19
C GLN A 235 -5.84 -1.69 -11.47
N ASP A 236 -5.59 -2.82 -10.79
CA ASP A 236 -4.43 -3.67 -10.98
C ASP A 236 -4.73 -4.86 -11.90
N HIS A 237 -3.68 -5.57 -12.28
CA HIS A 237 -3.75 -6.79 -13.09
C HIS A 237 -3.05 -7.92 -12.32
N LYS A 238 -3.86 -8.72 -11.62
CA LYS A 238 -3.35 -9.74 -10.67
C LYS A 238 -2.82 -11.00 -11.33
N ARG A 239 -3.28 -11.33 -12.54
CA ARG A 239 -2.84 -12.53 -13.26
C ARG A 239 -1.50 -12.32 -13.95
N ALA A 240 -0.69 -13.39 -14.00
CA ALA A 240 0.68 -13.34 -14.51
C ALA A 240 0.79 -13.03 -16.00
N TYR A 241 -0.19 -13.43 -16.81
CA TYR A 241 -0.13 -13.36 -18.29
C TYR A 241 -1.28 -12.54 -18.86
N ASP A 242 -1.11 -12.12 -20.11
CA ASP A 242 -2.12 -11.38 -20.88
C ASP A 242 -3.46 -12.12 -20.91
N GLY A 243 -4.55 -11.36 -21.01
CA GLY A 243 -5.91 -11.92 -21.01
C GLY A 243 -6.38 -12.39 -19.63
N ASP A 244 -5.73 -11.98 -18.57
CA ASP A 244 -5.98 -12.41 -17.19
C ASP A 244 -5.83 -13.94 -17.01
N GLU A 245 -4.79 -14.50 -17.65
CA GLU A 245 -4.45 -15.91 -17.56
C GLU A 245 -3.30 -16.18 -16.59
N GLY A 246 -3.12 -17.48 -16.27
CA GLY A 246 -2.05 -17.93 -15.38
C GLY A 246 -2.36 -17.74 -13.89
N PRO A 247 -1.35 -17.90 -13.01
CA PRO A 247 -1.51 -17.79 -11.56
C PRO A 247 -1.73 -16.36 -11.10
N ASN A 248 -2.32 -16.19 -9.92
CA ASN A 248 -2.35 -14.91 -9.22
C ASN A 248 -0.95 -14.48 -8.80
N THR A 249 -0.71 -13.17 -8.83
CA THR A 249 0.55 -12.52 -8.47
C THR A 249 0.29 -11.37 -7.48
N GLY A 250 1.33 -10.66 -7.10
CA GLY A 250 1.21 -9.40 -6.36
C GLY A 250 0.78 -8.20 -7.22
N GLY A 251 0.46 -8.41 -8.50
CA GLY A 251 0.15 -7.37 -9.50
C GLY A 251 1.23 -7.24 -10.57
N MET A 252 0.82 -7.31 -11.84
CA MET A 252 1.68 -7.19 -13.02
C MET A 252 1.65 -5.79 -13.64
N GLY A 253 0.90 -4.88 -13.04
CA GLY A 253 0.75 -3.49 -13.45
C GLY A 253 -0.57 -2.93 -12.99
N ALA A 254 -0.67 -1.61 -12.97
CA ALA A 254 -1.86 -0.90 -12.57
C ALA A 254 -2.01 0.41 -13.36
N TYR A 255 -3.20 0.99 -13.27
CA TYR A 255 -3.47 2.31 -13.81
C TYR A 255 -4.46 3.09 -12.93
N CYS A 256 -4.41 4.38 -13.03
CA CYS A 256 -5.23 5.30 -12.26
C CYS A 256 -5.57 6.55 -13.11
N PRO A 257 -6.82 7.06 -13.09
CA PRO A 257 -7.98 6.51 -12.40
C PRO A 257 -8.56 5.26 -13.09
N ALA A 258 -9.32 4.46 -12.32
CA ALA A 258 -10.03 3.28 -12.83
C ALA A 258 -11.41 3.68 -13.39
N PRO A 259 -11.70 3.50 -14.70
CA PRO A 259 -12.97 3.93 -15.30
C PRO A 259 -14.22 3.27 -14.71
N VAL A 260 -14.11 2.04 -14.20
CA VAL A 260 -15.20 1.32 -13.54
C VAL A 260 -15.71 2.05 -12.29
N VAL A 261 -14.89 2.90 -11.68
CA VAL A 261 -15.26 3.72 -10.54
C VAL A 261 -15.70 5.10 -11.02
N SER A 262 -16.90 5.19 -11.59
CA SER A 262 -17.53 6.48 -11.92
C SER A 262 -17.77 7.33 -10.66
N ALA A 263 -18.12 8.60 -10.82
CA ALA A 263 -18.46 9.47 -9.69
C ALA A 263 -19.61 8.90 -8.84
N GLU A 264 -20.59 8.24 -9.46
CA GLU A 264 -21.69 7.59 -8.76
C GLU A 264 -21.23 6.36 -7.97
N VAL A 265 -20.41 5.50 -8.59
CA VAL A 265 -19.81 4.32 -7.94
C VAL A 265 -18.92 4.77 -6.78
N HIS A 266 -18.11 5.81 -6.97
CA HIS A 266 -17.29 6.41 -5.92
C HIS A 266 -18.15 6.87 -4.72
N ALA A 267 -19.25 7.56 -4.95
CA ALA A 267 -20.15 7.97 -3.89
C ALA A 267 -20.77 6.78 -3.13
N ARG A 268 -21.09 5.68 -3.84
CA ARG A 268 -21.54 4.42 -3.21
C ARG A 268 -20.43 3.78 -2.38
N ILE A 269 -19.19 3.75 -2.87
CA ILE A 269 -18.05 3.22 -2.11
C ILE A 269 -17.86 4.02 -0.82
N VAL A 270 -17.88 5.35 -0.92
CA VAL A 270 -17.72 6.22 0.26
C VAL A 270 -18.83 5.97 1.28
N SER A 271 -20.09 6.04 0.87
CA SER A 271 -21.22 5.96 1.81
C SER A 271 -21.44 4.56 2.39
N ARG A 272 -21.16 3.49 1.64
CA ARG A 272 -21.45 2.11 2.05
C ARG A 272 -20.25 1.37 2.65
N ILE A 273 -19.03 1.85 2.38
CA ILE A 273 -17.81 1.16 2.79
C ILE A 273 -16.91 2.08 3.61
N VAL A 274 -16.46 3.22 3.03
CA VAL A 274 -15.44 4.08 3.67
C VAL A 274 -15.96 4.69 4.97
N GLU A 275 -17.11 5.36 4.93
CA GLU A 275 -17.68 6.01 6.11
C GLU A 275 -18.02 5.03 7.26
N PRO A 276 -18.69 3.87 6.99
CA PRO A 276 -18.91 2.87 8.03
C PRO A 276 -17.61 2.31 8.62
N MET A 277 -16.62 2.00 7.77
CA MET A 277 -15.31 1.53 8.25
C MET A 277 -14.58 2.58 9.05
N HIS A 278 -14.50 3.82 8.55
CA HIS A 278 -13.85 4.90 9.29
C HIS A 278 -14.51 5.11 10.67
N ARG A 279 -15.83 5.15 10.75
CA ARG A 279 -16.57 5.26 12.01
C ARG A 279 -16.25 4.11 12.97
N HIS A 280 -16.19 2.88 12.46
CA HIS A 280 -15.85 1.70 13.25
C HIS A 280 -14.40 1.74 13.76
N LEU A 281 -13.46 2.12 12.90
CA LEU A 281 -12.03 2.17 13.21
C LEU A 281 -11.63 3.36 14.08
N ALA A 282 -12.31 4.50 13.92
CA ALA A 282 -12.13 5.67 14.79
C ALA A 282 -12.63 5.45 16.23
N ALA A 283 -13.60 4.56 16.40
CA ALA A 283 -14.16 4.21 17.72
C ALA A 283 -13.34 3.17 18.50
N GLN A 284 -12.25 2.65 17.92
CA GLN A 284 -11.38 1.69 18.61
C GLN A 284 -10.59 2.37 19.75
N PRO A 285 -10.14 1.63 20.78
CA PRO A 285 -9.35 2.19 21.89
C PRO A 285 -8.10 2.96 21.43
N VAL A 286 -7.45 2.50 20.36
CA VAL A 286 -6.45 3.25 19.60
C VAL A 286 -7.00 3.39 18.20
N PRO A 287 -7.34 4.61 17.73
CA PRO A 287 -7.86 4.81 16.38
C PRO A 287 -6.89 4.35 15.29
N TYR A 288 -7.45 3.95 14.16
CA TYR A 288 -6.65 3.62 12.98
C TYR A 288 -5.89 4.85 12.50
N ARG A 289 -4.62 4.68 12.16
CA ARG A 289 -3.77 5.69 11.53
C ARG A 289 -3.00 5.05 10.39
N GLY A 290 -3.12 5.60 9.19
CA GLY A 290 -2.45 5.04 8.02
C GLY A 290 -3.34 4.99 6.80
N VAL A 291 -3.01 4.10 5.87
CA VAL A 291 -3.82 3.84 4.69
C VAL A 291 -4.54 2.51 4.81
N LEU A 292 -5.83 2.50 4.55
CA LEU A 292 -6.61 1.28 4.32
C LEU A 292 -6.76 1.09 2.81
N PHE A 293 -6.12 0.05 2.28
CA PHE A 293 -6.36 -0.42 0.92
C PHE A 293 -7.65 -1.25 0.94
N ILE A 294 -8.56 -0.91 0.06
CA ILE A 294 -9.85 -1.59 -0.12
C ILE A 294 -9.85 -2.23 -1.51
N GLY A 295 -9.73 -3.56 -1.56
CA GLY A 295 -9.98 -4.33 -2.77
C GLY A 295 -11.48 -4.45 -2.98
N LEU A 296 -11.96 -4.01 -4.13
CA LEU A 296 -13.37 -3.89 -4.46
C LEU A 296 -13.73 -4.81 -5.62
N MET A 297 -14.96 -5.34 -5.58
CA MET A 297 -15.68 -5.86 -6.74
C MET A 297 -16.85 -4.94 -7.00
N ILE A 298 -16.92 -4.40 -8.21
CA ILE A 298 -18.03 -3.54 -8.66
C ILE A 298 -18.90 -4.38 -9.58
N ASP A 299 -20.14 -4.64 -9.16
CA ASP A 299 -21.06 -5.43 -9.97
C ASP A 299 -21.63 -4.63 -11.16
N GLU A 300 -22.39 -5.30 -12.02
CA GLU A 300 -22.99 -4.70 -13.23
C GLU A 300 -24.01 -3.57 -12.94
N THR A 301 -24.48 -3.45 -11.70
CA THR A 301 -25.34 -2.34 -11.25
C THR A 301 -24.56 -1.17 -10.67
N GLY A 302 -23.22 -1.31 -10.58
CA GLY A 302 -22.32 -0.35 -9.95
C GLY A 302 -22.31 -0.42 -8.42
N ASP A 303 -22.80 -1.53 -7.84
CA ASP A 303 -22.75 -1.72 -6.38
C ASP A 303 -21.39 -2.29 -5.97
N PRO A 304 -20.72 -1.66 -4.99
CA PRO A 304 -19.41 -2.08 -4.53
C PRO A 304 -19.51 -3.12 -3.41
N TYR A 305 -18.66 -4.14 -3.49
CA TYR A 305 -18.43 -5.13 -2.43
C TYR A 305 -16.96 -5.22 -2.10
N VAL A 306 -16.62 -5.33 -0.81
CA VAL A 306 -15.24 -5.51 -0.38
C VAL A 306 -14.81 -6.96 -0.61
N VAL A 307 -13.68 -7.14 -1.32
CA VAL A 307 -13.02 -8.41 -1.54
C VAL A 307 -12.02 -8.70 -0.42
N GLU A 308 -11.23 -7.68 -0.06
CA GLU A 308 -10.21 -7.74 0.99
C GLU A 308 -9.82 -6.33 1.48
N PHE A 309 -9.26 -6.27 2.67
CA PHE A 309 -8.53 -5.12 3.18
C PHE A 309 -7.03 -5.41 3.26
N ASN A 310 -6.22 -4.37 2.97
CA ASN A 310 -4.81 -4.36 3.34
C ASN A 310 -4.52 -3.08 4.13
N VAL A 311 -3.66 -3.17 5.15
CA VAL A 311 -3.40 -2.07 6.10
C VAL A 311 -2.21 -1.20 5.70
N ARG A 312 -1.89 -1.21 4.45
CA ARG A 312 -0.75 -0.54 3.83
C ARG A 312 -1.08 -0.17 2.39
N PHE A 313 -0.23 0.65 1.76
CA PHE A 313 -0.35 0.93 0.33
C PHE A 313 -0.29 -0.35 -0.51
N GLY A 314 -1.04 -0.38 -1.61
CA GLY A 314 -0.95 -1.42 -2.62
C GLY A 314 0.39 -1.35 -3.39
N ASP A 315 0.76 -2.43 -4.00
CA ASP A 315 1.90 -2.55 -4.90
C ASP A 315 1.48 -3.46 -6.07
N PRO A 316 1.17 -2.90 -7.27
CA PRO A 316 1.71 -1.66 -7.81
C PRO A 316 0.76 -0.43 -7.79
N GLU A 317 -0.32 -0.38 -7.02
CA GLU A 317 -1.27 0.74 -7.03
C GLU A 317 -0.65 2.04 -6.52
N CYS A 318 0.26 1.96 -5.54
CA CYS A 318 1.00 3.10 -5.00
C CYS A 318 1.75 3.87 -6.10
N GLN A 319 2.35 3.14 -7.05
CA GLN A 319 3.14 3.69 -8.16
C GLN A 319 2.32 4.55 -9.13
N VAL A 320 1.00 4.34 -9.21
CA VAL A 320 0.11 5.12 -10.08
C VAL A 320 -0.76 6.11 -9.31
N THR A 321 -0.89 5.96 -8.00
CA THR A 321 -1.77 6.81 -7.18
C THR A 321 -1.01 8.02 -6.61
N LEU A 322 0.18 7.79 -6.02
CA LEU A 322 0.97 8.87 -5.40
C LEU A 322 1.36 9.99 -6.38
N PRO A 323 1.81 9.72 -7.61
CA PRO A 323 2.20 10.78 -8.54
C PRO A 323 1.03 11.66 -9.00
N LEU A 324 -0.21 11.23 -8.82
CA LEU A 324 -1.40 12.03 -9.12
C LEU A 324 -1.78 13.00 -8.00
N LEU A 325 -1.15 12.92 -6.82
CA LEU A 325 -1.44 13.83 -5.73
C LEU A 325 -0.72 15.17 -5.95
N GLN A 326 -1.48 16.26 -5.95
CA GLN A 326 -0.94 17.61 -5.88
C GLN A 326 -0.66 18.01 -4.43
N THR A 327 -1.42 17.45 -3.50
CA THR A 327 -1.18 17.59 -2.06
C THR A 327 0.20 17.01 -1.70
N ASP A 328 0.94 17.76 -0.90
CA ASP A 328 2.22 17.32 -0.34
C ASP A 328 2.09 15.98 0.40
N VAL A 329 2.79 14.95 -0.08
CA VAL A 329 2.67 13.58 0.44
C VAL A 329 3.12 13.50 1.90
N PHE A 330 4.18 14.21 2.28
CA PHE A 330 4.61 14.25 3.70
C PHE A 330 3.50 14.80 4.59
N SER A 331 2.87 15.91 4.22
CA SER A 331 1.78 16.51 4.98
C SER A 331 0.59 15.57 5.14
N LEU A 332 0.26 14.81 4.09
CA LEU A 332 -0.82 13.82 4.11
C LEU A 332 -0.51 12.67 5.08
N LEU A 333 0.69 12.05 4.96
CA LEU A 333 1.08 10.91 5.79
C LEU A 333 1.32 11.32 7.25
N HIS A 334 2.01 12.44 7.48
CA HIS A 334 2.26 12.95 8.82
C HIS A 334 0.95 13.39 9.51
N GLY A 335 0.05 14.04 8.76
CA GLY A 335 -1.27 14.40 9.25
C GLY A 335 -2.04 13.17 9.75
N ALA A 336 -2.06 12.09 8.97
CA ALA A 336 -2.72 10.84 9.38
C ALA A 336 -2.03 10.18 10.60
N ALA A 337 -0.70 10.23 10.67
CA ALA A 337 0.06 9.65 11.80
C ALA A 337 -0.10 10.42 13.12
N THR A 338 -0.60 11.67 13.08
CA THR A 338 -0.68 12.60 14.23
C THR A 338 -2.08 13.10 14.54
N ASP A 339 -3.15 12.47 14.01
CA ASP A 339 -4.56 12.87 14.12
C ASP A 339 -4.83 14.31 13.59
N GLY A 340 -4.00 14.76 12.65
CA GLY A 340 -4.07 16.07 12.01
C GLY A 340 -4.67 16.05 10.60
N LEU A 341 -5.15 14.89 10.13
CA LEU A 341 -5.64 14.71 8.76
C LEU A 341 -6.84 15.61 8.44
N HIS A 342 -7.63 15.97 9.44
CA HIS A 342 -8.77 16.89 9.28
C HIS A 342 -8.39 18.26 8.70
N ALA A 343 -7.14 18.69 8.90
CA ALA A 343 -6.62 19.97 8.41
C ALA A 343 -5.86 19.83 7.05
N VAL A 344 -5.74 18.63 6.52
CA VAL A 344 -5.12 18.39 5.21
C VAL A 344 -6.20 18.26 4.15
N GLU A 345 -6.24 19.18 3.21
CA GLU A 345 -7.06 19.06 1.99
C GLU A 345 -6.36 18.16 0.98
N LEU A 346 -7.13 17.37 0.24
CA LEU A 346 -6.61 16.50 -0.79
C LEU A 346 -6.91 17.09 -2.17
N ASP A 347 -5.85 17.51 -2.86
CA ASP A 347 -5.89 17.94 -4.25
C ASP A 347 -5.25 16.88 -5.14
N VAL A 348 -5.90 16.59 -6.26
CA VAL A 348 -5.50 15.57 -7.22
C VAL A 348 -5.37 16.18 -8.61
N LEU A 349 -4.30 15.83 -9.31
CA LEU A 349 -4.07 16.25 -10.69
C LEU A 349 -5.10 15.59 -11.63
N ASP A 350 -5.65 16.37 -12.55
CA ASP A 350 -6.47 15.85 -13.66
C ASP A 350 -5.57 15.19 -14.71
N ARG A 351 -5.02 14.03 -14.36
CA ARG A 351 -4.10 13.24 -15.16
C ARG A 351 -4.34 11.74 -14.95
N THR A 352 -3.70 10.95 -15.78
CA THR A 352 -3.68 9.50 -15.69
C THR A 352 -2.27 8.99 -15.45
N ALA A 353 -2.14 7.86 -14.76
CA ALA A 353 -0.89 7.16 -14.56
C ALA A 353 -1.04 5.68 -14.91
N VAL A 354 0.00 5.09 -15.50
CA VAL A 354 0.08 3.67 -15.86
C VAL A 354 1.44 3.14 -15.43
N THR A 355 1.45 1.97 -14.78
CA THR A 355 2.68 1.25 -14.42
C THR A 355 2.64 -0.17 -14.95
N VAL A 356 3.75 -0.62 -15.53
CA VAL A 356 3.92 -1.98 -16.08
C VAL A 356 5.05 -2.67 -15.32
N VAL A 357 4.82 -3.87 -14.82
CA VAL A 357 5.79 -4.62 -14.01
C VAL A 357 6.59 -5.57 -14.88
N LEU A 358 7.92 -5.53 -14.75
CA LEU A 358 8.85 -6.55 -15.24
C LEU A 358 9.08 -7.60 -14.16
N ALA A 359 8.79 -8.85 -14.48
CA ALA A 359 8.95 -9.99 -13.58
C ALA A 359 10.08 -10.92 -14.04
N SER A 360 10.76 -11.57 -13.09
CA SER A 360 11.74 -12.61 -13.33
C SER A 360 11.11 -13.86 -13.92
N GLU A 361 11.88 -14.63 -14.69
CA GLU A 361 11.49 -15.98 -15.13
C GLU A 361 11.03 -16.82 -13.94
N GLY A 362 9.93 -17.55 -14.11
CA GLY A 362 9.37 -18.42 -13.09
C GLY A 362 8.51 -17.71 -12.01
N TYR A 363 8.35 -16.40 -12.07
CA TYR A 363 7.44 -15.67 -11.18
C TYR A 363 5.96 -16.03 -11.50
N PRO A 364 5.07 -16.24 -10.51
CA PRO A 364 5.26 -16.05 -9.05
C PRO A 364 5.75 -17.30 -8.30
N ALA A 365 5.89 -18.47 -8.94
CA ALA A 365 6.15 -19.72 -8.25
C ALA A 365 7.60 -19.81 -7.76
N SER A 366 8.58 -19.69 -8.67
CA SER A 366 10.01 -19.88 -8.41
C SER A 366 10.84 -18.89 -9.22
N PRO A 367 10.90 -17.60 -8.82
CA PRO A 367 11.60 -16.58 -9.60
C PRO A 367 13.12 -16.85 -9.67
N VAL A 368 13.67 -16.77 -10.86
CA VAL A 368 15.12 -16.88 -11.11
C VAL A 368 15.76 -15.54 -10.73
N LYS A 369 16.77 -15.59 -9.87
CA LYS A 369 17.49 -14.42 -9.36
C LYS A 369 18.91 -14.34 -9.93
N GLY A 370 19.56 -13.18 -9.79
CA GLY A 370 20.96 -12.94 -10.14
C GLY A 370 21.20 -12.61 -11.62
N ARG A 371 20.16 -12.52 -12.45
CA ARG A 371 20.32 -12.15 -13.86
C ARG A 371 20.52 -10.65 -14.02
N PRO A 372 21.45 -10.20 -14.89
CA PRO A 372 21.70 -8.79 -15.16
C PRO A 372 20.49 -8.13 -15.85
N LEU A 373 20.30 -6.84 -15.55
CA LEU A 373 19.29 -5.98 -16.16
C LEU A 373 19.96 -5.14 -17.26
N GLY A 374 19.71 -5.48 -18.52
CA GLY A 374 20.14 -4.69 -19.67
C GLY A 374 19.24 -3.46 -19.88
N GLY A 375 19.81 -2.39 -20.46
CA GLY A 375 19.09 -1.18 -20.84
C GLY A 375 18.68 -0.25 -19.70
N LEU A 376 18.90 -0.64 -18.44
CA LEU A 376 18.45 0.14 -17.28
C LEU A 376 19.12 1.49 -17.20
N ASP A 377 20.44 1.58 -17.46
CA ASP A 377 21.17 2.87 -17.47
C ASP A 377 20.58 3.87 -18.47
N ALA A 378 20.21 3.41 -19.67
CA ALA A 378 19.57 4.24 -20.68
C ALA A 378 18.16 4.67 -20.28
N CYS A 379 17.42 3.82 -19.57
CA CYS A 379 16.11 4.18 -18.99
C CYS A 379 16.28 5.24 -17.89
N LEU A 380 17.28 5.07 -17.01
CA LEU A 380 17.55 6.02 -15.92
C LEU A 380 17.99 7.40 -16.42
N GLN A 381 18.68 7.49 -17.56
CA GLN A 381 19.02 8.78 -18.20
C GLN A 381 17.77 9.55 -18.67
N ARG A 382 16.66 8.86 -18.93
CA ARG A 382 15.38 9.46 -19.33
C ARG A 382 14.36 9.52 -18.18
N ASN A 383 14.80 9.15 -16.98
CA ASN A 383 13.95 9.05 -15.79
C ASN A 383 13.53 10.45 -15.32
N GLU A 384 12.23 10.72 -15.31
CA GLU A 384 11.66 11.97 -14.85
C GLU A 384 10.38 11.67 -14.07
N TYR A 385 10.44 11.81 -12.74
CA TYR A 385 9.29 11.59 -11.87
C TYR A 385 8.15 12.54 -12.24
N GLY A 386 6.93 12.02 -12.29
CA GLY A 386 5.77 12.79 -12.76
C GLY A 386 5.62 12.87 -14.29
N HIS A 387 6.53 12.27 -15.06
CA HIS A 387 6.42 12.15 -16.51
C HIS A 387 6.58 10.69 -17.00
N ALA A 388 7.78 10.12 -16.87
CA ALA A 388 8.06 8.70 -17.12
C ALA A 388 9.29 8.26 -16.33
N TRP A 389 9.16 7.23 -15.52
CA TRP A 389 10.21 6.79 -14.60
C TRP A 389 10.16 5.29 -14.29
N VAL A 390 11.21 4.81 -13.62
CA VAL A 390 11.33 3.43 -13.15
C VAL A 390 11.12 3.36 -11.65
N ASN A 391 10.26 2.45 -11.20
CA ASN A 391 10.14 2.06 -9.80
C ASN A 391 10.88 0.73 -9.60
N PHE A 392 11.91 0.74 -8.78
CA PHE A 392 12.68 -0.46 -8.43
C PHE A 392 11.96 -1.27 -7.36
N ALA A 393 11.99 -2.61 -7.51
CA ALA A 393 11.51 -3.55 -6.52
C ALA A 393 12.64 -4.56 -6.21
N GLY A 394 12.60 -5.75 -6.78
CA GLY A 394 13.63 -6.75 -6.59
C GLY A 394 14.87 -6.49 -7.46
N VAL A 395 15.57 -5.40 -7.24
CA VAL A 395 16.81 -5.02 -7.91
C VAL A 395 17.91 -4.82 -6.88
N GLY A 396 19.05 -5.46 -7.09
CA GLY A 396 20.30 -5.25 -6.37
C GLY A 396 21.41 -4.84 -7.32
N VAL A 397 22.61 -4.67 -6.78
CA VAL A 397 23.85 -4.40 -7.52
C VAL A 397 24.84 -5.49 -7.16
N ASP A 398 25.47 -6.11 -8.15
CA ASP A 398 26.51 -7.12 -7.95
C ASP A 398 27.87 -6.49 -7.60
N GLU A 399 28.87 -7.32 -7.32
CA GLU A 399 30.24 -6.87 -7.01
C GLU A 399 30.90 -6.05 -8.14
N GLY A 400 30.43 -6.23 -9.37
CA GLY A 400 30.89 -5.48 -10.55
C GLY A 400 30.19 -4.15 -10.78
N GLY A 401 29.19 -3.81 -9.95
CA GLY A 401 28.38 -2.59 -10.11
C GLY A 401 27.22 -2.76 -11.11
N THR A 402 26.92 -3.99 -11.55
CA THR A 402 25.83 -4.27 -12.49
C THR A 402 24.51 -4.45 -11.76
N PHE A 403 23.44 -3.83 -12.26
CA PHE A 403 22.10 -4.08 -11.74
C PHE A 403 21.64 -5.51 -12.07
N ILE A 404 21.15 -6.22 -11.05
CA ILE A 404 20.69 -7.61 -11.16
C ILE A 404 19.30 -7.77 -10.55
N ALA A 405 18.51 -8.71 -11.09
CA ALA A 405 17.23 -9.11 -10.54
C ALA A 405 17.42 -9.95 -9.26
N THR A 406 16.85 -9.50 -8.14
CA THR A 406 16.93 -10.16 -6.83
C THR A 406 15.58 -10.67 -6.31
N GLY A 407 14.49 -10.35 -7.02
CA GLY A 407 13.12 -10.69 -6.63
C GLY A 407 12.27 -11.24 -7.76
N GLY A 408 11.00 -11.52 -7.46
CA GLY A 408 10.03 -11.97 -8.46
C GLY A 408 9.55 -10.81 -9.34
N ARG A 409 8.96 -9.76 -8.76
CA ARG A 409 8.77 -8.47 -9.43
C ARG A 409 10.07 -7.71 -9.30
N VAL A 410 10.66 -7.34 -10.43
CA VAL A 410 12.00 -6.75 -10.49
C VAL A 410 11.92 -5.23 -10.40
N LEU A 411 11.17 -4.64 -11.31
CA LEU A 411 10.91 -3.21 -11.37
C LEU A 411 9.58 -2.95 -12.11
N SER A 412 9.13 -1.71 -12.09
CA SER A 412 8.08 -1.29 -13.01
C SER A 412 8.44 0.02 -13.72
N THR A 413 7.97 0.17 -14.94
CA THR A 413 8.03 1.43 -15.68
C THR A 413 6.70 2.15 -15.53
N THR A 414 6.74 3.37 -15.04
CA THR A 414 5.56 4.18 -14.76
C THR A 414 5.58 5.43 -15.63
N ALA A 415 4.43 5.83 -16.13
CA ALA A 415 4.26 7.10 -16.83
C ALA A 415 3.01 7.82 -16.34
N MET A 416 3.02 9.15 -16.40
CA MET A 416 1.89 10.02 -16.11
C MET A 416 1.68 11.02 -17.25
N GLY A 417 0.42 11.32 -17.56
CA GLY A 417 0.06 12.25 -18.64
C GLY A 417 -1.41 12.65 -18.62
N ALA A 418 -1.81 13.54 -19.51
CA ALA A 418 -3.19 14.00 -19.63
C ALA A 418 -4.09 13.04 -20.43
N ASP A 419 -3.50 12.27 -21.35
CA ASP A 419 -4.20 11.31 -22.19
C ASP A 419 -3.77 9.88 -21.86
N PHE A 420 -4.75 9.00 -21.65
CA PHE A 420 -4.51 7.64 -21.21
C PHE A 420 -3.72 6.80 -22.22
N ALA A 421 -4.07 6.89 -23.52
CA ALA A 421 -3.42 6.10 -24.55
C ALA A 421 -1.94 6.47 -24.70
N SER A 422 -1.62 7.77 -24.73
CA SER A 422 -0.24 8.25 -24.81
C SER A 422 0.55 7.96 -23.52
N THR A 423 -0.09 8.03 -22.36
CA THR A 423 0.52 7.68 -21.05
C THR A 423 0.89 6.22 -21.03
N ARG A 424 -0.05 5.34 -21.44
CA ARG A 424 0.21 3.90 -21.56
C ARG A 424 1.36 3.61 -22.53
N ALA A 425 1.36 4.24 -23.71
CA ALA A 425 2.41 4.06 -24.69
C ALA A 425 3.79 4.42 -24.16
N LYS A 426 3.92 5.50 -23.38
CA LYS A 426 5.18 5.89 -22.73
C LYS A 426 5.67 4.87 -21.70
N ALA A 427 4.79 4.34 -20.86
CA ALA A 427 5.16 3.31 -19.89
C ALA A 427 5.73 2.07 -20.61
N TYR A 428 5.09 1.66 -21.72
CA TYR A 428 5.58 0.55 -22.54
C TYR A 428 6.85 0.88 -23.33
N GLU A 429 7.03 2.12 -23.82
CA GLU A 429 8.27 2.55 -24.46
C GLU A 429 9.48 2.37 -23.53
N MET A 430 9.33 2.76 -22.27
CA MET A 430 10.37 2.52 -21.27
C MET A 430 10.58 1.03 -21.00
N MET A 431 9.49 0.24 -20.90
CA MET A 431 9.55 -1.19 -20.66
C MET A 431 10.29 -1.92 -21.79
N HIS A 432 10.04 -1.57 -23.04
CA HIS A 432 10.72 -2.15 -24.19
C HIS A 432 12.21 -1.77 -24.28
N GLY A 433 12.64 -0.74 -23.57
CA GLY A 433 14.06 -0.35 -23.43
C GLY A 433 14.83 -1.24 -22.45
N LEU A 434 14.15 -2.10 -21.69
CA LEU A 434 14.76 -2.99 -20.70
C LEU A 434 14.93 -4.40 -21.25
N ASP A 435 15.99 -5.09 -20.82
CA ASP A 435 16.25 -6.49 -21.15
C ASP A 435 16.53 -7.29 -19.88
N LEU A 436 15.80 -8.38 -19.70
CA LEU A 436 15.99 -9.35 -18.64
C LEU A 436 15.81 -10.74 -19.24
N GLN A 437 16.88 -11.53 -19.29
CA GLN A 437 16.82 -12.88 -19.85
C GLN A 437 15.73 -13.71 -19.15
N GLY A 438 14.75 -14.21 -19.93
CA GLY A 438 13.62 -15.00 -19.45
C GLY A 438 12.60 -14.21 -18.60
N GLY A 439 12.83 -12.92 -18.40
CA GLY A 439 11.85 -12.03 -17.77
C GLY A 439 10.62 -11.84 -18.64
N HIS A 440 9.51 -11.45 -18.02
CA HIS A 440 8.28 -11.17 -18.74
C HIS A 440 7.54 -9.97 -18.13
N PHE A 441 6.72 -9.34 -18.94
CA PHE A 441 5.73 -8.33 -18.55
C PHE A 441 4.46 -8.54 -19.38
N ARG A 442 3.33 -8.07 -18.87
CA ARG A 442 2.07 -8.10 -19.62
C ARG A 442 2.02 -6.99 -20.65
N THR A 443 1.45 -7.27 -21.83
CA THR A 443 1.29 -6.28 -22.91
C THR A 443 -0.08 -5.61 -22.91
N ASP A 444 -1.00 -6.08 -22.07
CA ASP A 444 -2.40 -5.64 -22.00
C ASP A 444 -2.72 -4.75 -20.77
N ILE A 445 -1.71 -4.34 -19.97
CA ILE A 445 -1.91 -3.45 -18.83
C ILE A 445 -2.60 -2.16 -19.30
N GLY A 446 -3.68 -1.79 -18.59
CA GLY A 446 -4.46 -0.60 -18.90
C GLY A 446 -5.36 -0.74 -20.15
N ARG A 447 -5.54 -1.93 -20.73
CA ARG A 447 -6.42 -2.11 -21.90
C ARG A 447 -7.87 -1.66 -21.62
N ARG A 448 -8.36 -1.89 -20.38
CA ARG A 448 -9.72 -1.50 -19.97
C ARG A 448 -9.91 0.01 -19.82
N GLY A 449 -8.82 0.77 -19.69
CA GLY A 449 -8.82 2.24 -19.65
C GLY A 449 -8.78 2.91 -21.02
N LEU A 450 -8.63 2.15 -22.10
CA LEU A 450 -8.68 2.67 -23.47
C LEU A 450 -10.14 2.86 -23.88
N PRO A 451 -10.45 3.91 -24.69
CA PRO A 451 -11.79 4.16 -25.19
C PRO A 451 -12.29 3.08 -26.16
#